data_860955980e3baca92614c772d405cba9
#
_entry.id   860955980e3baca92614c772d405cba9
#
_cell.length_a   1.000
_cell.length_b   1.000
_cell.length_c   1.000
_cell.angle_alpha   90.00
_cell.angle_beta   90.00
_cell.angle_gamma   90.00
#
_symmetry.space_group_name_H-M   'P 1'
#
loop_
_entity.id
_entity.type
_entity.pdbx_description
1 polymer ?
#
loop_
_entity_poly.entity_id
_entity_poly.type
_entity_poly.pdbx_seq_one_letter_code
_entity_poly.pdbx_strand_id
1 'polypeptide(L)'
;MMLAALLTMSLSACSQGNKAKESKEMKKVLVAYFSASGVTKGVAQQLAEVTGGTLHEIRPAQPYTDADLDWRDKQSRSSVEMQDKSSRPAITDKLTNMQDYDVIYVGFPIWWYTCPTIINTFMEAYDFKGRP
;
A
#
# COMPACT_ATOMS: atom_id res chain seq x y z
N MET A 1 75.90 -15.32 -31.83
CA MET A 1 74.85 -16.27 -31.39
C MET A 1 74.17 -15.69 -30.18
N MET A 2 72.98 -15.17 -30.38
CA MET A 2 72.21 -14.56 -29.33
C MET A 2 71.03 -15.47 -28.97
N LEU A 3 71.02 -15.93 -27.75
CA LEU A 3 69.97 -16.74 -27.20
C LEU A 3 68.90 -15.78 -26.62
N ALA A 4 67.77 -15.70 -27.28
CA ALA A 4 66.64 -14.92 -26.75
C ALA A 4 65.81 -15.83 -25.84
N ALA A 5 65.82 -15.54 -24.55
CA ALA A 5 64.94 -16.19 -23.59
C ALA A 5 63.59 -15.48 -23.60
N LEU A 6 62.60 -16.14 -24.12
CA LEU A 6 61.19 -15.71 -23.99
C LEU A 6 60.69 -16.02 -22.57
N LEU A 7 60.50 -14.96 -21.81
CA LEU A 7 59.83 -15.03 -20.51
C LEU A 7 58.33 -14.97 -20.77
N THR A 8 57.66 -16.10 -20.72
CA THR A 8 56.20 -16.14 -20.74
C THR A 8 55.67 -15.78 -19.34
N MET A 9 55.21 -14.58 -19.19
CA MET A 9 54.43 -14.20 -18.01
C MET A 9 53.01 -14.77 -18.16
N SER A 10 52.71 -15.77 -17.38
CA SER A 10 51.35 -16.23 -17.18
C SER A 10 50.63 -15.25 -16.27
N LEU A 11 49.79 -14.40 -16.86
CA LEU A 11 48.83 -13.65 -16.10
C LEU A 11 47.78 -14.62 -15.55
N SER A 12 47.90 -14.96 -14.28
CA SER A 12 46.78 -15.50 -13.53
C SER A 12 45.73 -14.39 -13.37
N ALA A 13 44.75 -14.43 -14.26
CA ALA A 13 43.54 -13.65 -14.07
C ALA A 13 42.80 -14.19 -12.84
N CYS A 14 42.97 -13.53 -11.70
CA CYS A 14 42.06 -13.69 -10.59
C CYS A 14 40.67 -13.26 -11.05
N SER A 15 39.86 -14.25 -11.39
CA SER A 15 38.43 -14.09 -11.54
C SER A 15 37.87 -13.71 -10.16
N GLN A 16 37.86 -12.43 -9.83
CA GLN A 16 37.00 -11.93 -8.79
C GLN A 16 35.58 -12.12 -9.28
N GLY A 17 34.92 -13.12 -8.73
CA GLY A 17 33.50 -13.27 -8.91
C GLY A 17 32.81 -11.99 -8.51
N ASN A 18 32.40 -11.18 -9.50
CA ASN A 18 31.34 -10.23 -9.31
C ASN A 18 30.15 -11.04 -8.84
N LYS A 19 29.94 -11.08 -7.51
CA LYS A 19 28.61 -11.23 -7.00
C LYS A 19 27.85 -10.07 -7.59
N ALA A 20 27.14 -10.35 -8.69
CA ALA A 20 26.07 -9.46 -9.13
C ALA A 20 25.27 -9.15 -7.87
N LYS A 21 25.28 -7.89 -7.42
CA LYS A 21 24.26 -7.40 -6.49
C LYS A 21 22.97 -7.73 -7.21
N GLU A 22 22.26 -8.75 -6.73
CA GLU A 22 20.86 -8.89 -7.05
C GLU A 22 20.27 -7.52 -6.79
N SER A 23 19.90 -6.80 -7.85
CA SER A 23 19.14 -5.58 -7.73
C SER A 23 17.86 -6.03 -7.08
N LYS A 24 17.73 -5.76 -5.78
CA LYS A 24 16.52 -6.05 -5.03
C LYS A 24 15.45 -5.24 -5.72
N GLU A 25 14.65 -5.92 -6.54
CA GLU A 25 13.58 -5.31 -7.31
C GLU A 25 12.71 -4.57 -6.30
N MET A 26 12.59 -3.23 -6.48
CA MET A 26 11.85 -2.41 -5.54
C MET A 26 10.39 -2.82 -5.63
N LYS A 27 9.85 -3.27 -4.50
CA LYS A 27 8.44 -3.64 -4.41
C LYS A 27 7.57 -2.44 -4.73
N LYS A 28 6.56 -2.65 -5.57
CA LYS A 28 5.53 -1.64 -5.80
C LYS A 28 4.58 -1.59 -4.62
N VAL A 29 4.49 -0.43 -4.02
CA VAL A 29 3.70 -0.18 -2.80
C VAL A 29 2.47 0.64 -3.14
N LEU A 30 1.32 0.20 -2.65
CA LEU A 30 0.09 0.97 -2.60
C LEU A 30 -0.20 1.39 -1.16
N VAL A 31 -0.54 2.64 -0.95
CA VAL A 31 -1.08 3.15 0.31
C VAL A 31 -2.51 3.58 0.06
N ALA A 32 -3.45 2.69 0.34
CA ALA A 32 -4.87 2.96 0.26
C ALA A 32 -5.37 3.44 1.63
N TYR A 33 -6.23 4.45 1.67
CA TYR A 33 -6.72 4.97 2.94
C TYR A 33 -8.13 5.53 2.83
N PHE A 34 -8.88 5.41 3.91
CA PHE A 34 -10.09 6.16 4.18
C PHE A 34 -9.80 7.15 5.32
N SER A 35 -10.21 8.41 5.16
CA SER A 35 -10.03 9.43 6.18
C SER A 35 -11.32 10.24 6.34
N ALA A 36 -11.82 10.32 7.56
CA ALA A 36 -13.01 11.10 7.90
C ALA A 36 -12.67 12.56 8.25
N SER A 37 -11.61 12.77 9.03
CA SER A 37 -11.22 14.08 9.58
C SER A 37 -9.90 14.64 9.02
N GLY A 38 -9.24 13.92 8.13
CA GLY A 38 -7.95 14.30 7.57
C GLY A 38 -6.73 13.73 8.31
N VAL A 39 -6.88 13.18 9.51
CA VAL A 39 -5.77 12.63 10.29
C VAL A 39 -5.16 11.39 9.61
N THR A 40 -5.99 10.43 9.24
CA THR A 40 -5.53 9.23 8.52
C THR A 40 -4.90 9.59 7.17
N LYS A 41 -5.45 10.56 6.47
CA LYS A 41 -4.87 11.09 5.23
C LYS A 41 -3.44 11.57 5.43
N GLY A 42 -3.19 12.36 6.47
CA GLY A 42 -1.84 12.86 6.78
C GLY A 42 -0.84 11.73 7.02
N VAL A 43 -1.22 10.70 7.77
CA VAL A 43 -0.39 9.52 8.02
C VAL A 43 -0.15 8.73 6.72
N ALA A 44 -1.19 8.54 5.91
CA ALA A 44 -1.07 7.85 4.63
C ALA A 44 -0.13 8.56 3.65
N GLN A 45 -0.18 9.88 3.61
CA GLN A 45 0.73 10.69 2.80
C GLN A 45 2.18 10.50 3.23
N GLN A 46 2.47 10.56 4.53
CA GLN A 46 3.80 10.31 5.06
C GLN A 46 4.31 8.90 4.74
N LEU A 47 3.44 7.91 4.87
CA LEU A 47 3.78 6.52 4.56
C LEU A 47 4.09 6.35 3.06
N ALA A 48 3.29 6.94 2.17
CA ALA A 48 3.53 6.92 0.74
C ALA A 48 4.87 7.60 0.38
N GLU A 49 5.19 8.71 1.02
CA GLU A 49 6.46 9.42 0.82
C GLU A 49 7.65 8.57 1.24
N VAL A 50 7.62 7.98 2.43
CA VAL A 50 8.71 7.14 2.97
C VAL A 50 8.90 5.86 2.15
N THR A 51 7.83 5.25 1.65
CA THR A 51 7.89 4.00 0.90
C THR A 51 8.07 4.19 -0.60
N GLY A 52 7.94 5.42 -1.10
CA GLY A 52 7.83 5.68 -2.55
C GLY A 52 6.55 5.10 -3.16
N GLY A 53 5.55 4.83 -2.33
CA GLY A 53 4.30 4.18 -2.71
C GLY A 53 3.33 5.10 -3.44
N THR A 54 2.38 4.48 -4.14
CA THR A 54 1.25 5.17 -4.74
C THR A 54 0.17 5.40 -3.70
N LEU A 55 -0.30 6.62 -3.58
CA LEU A 55 -1.38 6.99 -2.66
C LEU A 55 -2.74 6.82 -3.35
N HIS A 56 -3.68 6.18 -2.68
CA HIS A 56 -5.05 5.99 -3.16
C HIS A 56 -6.06 6.26 -2.05
N GLU A 57 -6.92 7.23 -2.27
CA GLU A 57 -8.02 7.52 -1.35
C GLU A 57 -9.20 6.57 -1.60
N ILE A 58 -9.62 5.87 -0.55
CA ILE A 58 -10.87 5.10 -0.55
C ILE A 58 -11.99 6.13 -0.34
N ARG A 59 -12.56 6.61 -1.44
CA ARG A 59 -13.52 7.70 -1.42
C ARG A 59 -14.94 7.17 -1.35
N PRO A 60 -15.72 7.55 -0.30
CA PRO A 60 -17.13 7.20 -0.26
C PRO A 60 -17.89 7.87 -1.40
N ALA A 61 -18.83 7.15 -2.01
CA ALA A 61 -19.70 7.72 -3.05
C ALA A 61 -20.53 8.89 -2.53
N GLN A 62 -20.94 8.82 -1.26
CA GLN A 62 -21.51 9.93 -0.51
C GLN A 62 -20.52 10.40 0.55
N PRO A 63 -19.96 11.60 0.45
CA PRO A 63 -19.09 12.17 1.48
C PRO A 63 -19.79 12.20 2.84
N TYR A 64 -19.03 11.96 3.91
CA TYR A 64 -19.55 12.09 5.27
C TYR A 64 -19.61 13.56 5.66
N THR A 65 -20.75 13.98 6.17
CA THR A 65 -20.94 15.30 6.80
C THR A 65 -20.54 15.25 8.27
N ASP A 66 -20.42 16.41 8.92
CA ASP A 66 -20.17 16.45 10.37
C ASP A 66 -21.28 15.75 11.15
N ALA A 67 -22.54 15.90 10.72
CA ALA A 67 -23.67 15.21 11.31
C ALA A 67 -23.58 13.68 11.12
N ASP A 68 -23.12 13.22 9.97
CA ASP A 68 -22.89 11.80 9.69
C ASP A 68 -21.83 11.19 10.62
N LEU A 69 -20.86 11.99 11.04
CA LEU A 69 -19.74 11.57 11.89
C LEU A 69 -20.00 11.75 13.40
N ASP A 70 -21.14 12.26 13.80
CA ASP A 70 -21.45 12.41 15.22
C ASP A 70 -21.72 11.05 15.88
N TRP A 71 -20.66 10.49 16.42
CA TRP A 71 -20.68 9.18 17.10
C TRP A 71 -21.56 9.13 18.36
N ARG A 72 -21.93 10.29 18.91
CA ARG A 72 -22.82 10.41 20.07
C ARG A 72 -24.29 10.25 19.68
N ASP A 73 -24.61 10.57 18.43
CA ASP A 73 -25.94 10.34 17.87
C ASP A 73 -26.04 8.91 17.34
N LYS A 74 -26.87 8.10 17.99
CA LYS A 74 -27.11 6.71 17.58
C LYS A 74 -27.77 6.58 16.20
N GLN A 75 -28.36 7.66 15.69
CA GLN A 75 -29.03 7.72 14.40
C GLN A 75 -28.11 8.34 13.32
N SER A 76 -26.92 8.80 13.67
CA SER A 76 -25.99 9.30 12.68
C SER A 76 -25.59 8.18 11.71
N ARG A 77 -25.20 8.55 10.50
CA ARG A 77 -24.82 7.60 9.46
C ARG A 77 -23.70 6.65 9.93
N SER A 78 -22.63 7.18 10.52
CA SER A 78 -21.53 6.37 11.03
C SER A 78 -21.98 5.40 12.12
N SER A 79 -22.85 5.85 13.04
CA SER A 79 -23.39 4.99 14.11
C SER A 79 -24.23 3.85 13.53
N VAL A 80 -25.11 4.14 12.58
CA VAL A 80 -25.95 3.14 11.92
C VAL A 80 -25.11 2.13 11.14
N GLU A 81 -24.15 2.61 10.35
CA GLU A 81 -23.23 1.76 9.60
C GLU A 81 -22.42 0.83 10.49
N MET A 82 -21.95 1.31 11.64
CA MET A 82 -21.15 0.51 12.57
C MET A 82 -21.98 -0.46 13.45
N GLN A 83 -23.27 -0.21 13.62
CA GLN A 83 -24.20 -1.16 14.26
C GLN A 83 -24.54 -2.34 13.34
N ASP A 84 -24.49 -2.14 12.05
CA ASP A 84 -24.73 -3.16 11.03
C ASP A 84 -23.41 -3.62 10.40
N LYS A 85 -22.90 -4.76 10.84
CA LYS A 85 -21.64 -5.33 10.32
C LYS A 85 -21.71 -5.72 8.84
N SER A 86 -22.90 -5.85 8.28
CA SER A 86 -23.12 -6.12 6.86
C SER A 86 -23.15 -4.84 6.00
N SER A 87 -23.10 -3.66 6.63
CA SER A 87 -23.07 -2.38 5.91
C SER A 87 -21.89 -2.32 4.95
N ARG A 88 -22.16 -1.88 3.73
CA ARG A 88 -21.14 -1.72 2.67
C ARG A 88 -21.33 -0.39 1.97
N PRO A 89 -20.88 0.72 2.59
CA PRO A 89 -20.94 2.02 1.93
C PRO A 89 -20.26 1.97 0.57
N ALA A 90 -20.91 2.49 -0.46
CA ALA A 90 -20.36 2.50 -1.81
C ALA A 90 -19.11 3.40 -1.90
N ILE A 91 -18.14 2.97 -2.68
CA ILE A 91 -16.92 3.70 -2.98
C ILE A 91 -16.85 4.09 -4.45
N THR A 92 -16.17 5.19 -4.74
CA THR A 92 -15.82 5.63 -6.09
C THR A 92 -14.38 5.25 -6.43
N ASP A 93 -13.92 5.56 -7.64
CA ASP A 93 -12.52 5.48 -8.05
C ASP A 93 -11.86 4.11 -7.81
N LYS A 94 -12.48 3.06 -8.32
CA LYS A 94 -11.91 1.70 -8.25
C LYS A 94 -10.60 1.62 -9.04
N LEU A 95 -9.56 1.08 -8.40
CA LEU A 95 -8.31 0.75 -9.07
C LEU A 95 -8.52 -0.42 -10.04
N THR A 96 -7.97 -0.29 -11.24
CA THR A 96 -7.98 -1.35 -12.26
C THR A 96 -6.69 -2.18 -12.25
N ASN A 97 -5.67 -1.70 -11.54
CA ASN A 97 -4.32 -2.25 -11.53
C ASN A 97 -3.86 -2.74 -10.15
N MET A 98 -4.80 -3.20 -9.30
CA MET A 98 -4.48 -3.69 -7.96
C MET A 98 -3.42 -4.81 -7.99
N GLN A 99 -3.39 -5.61 -9.04
CA GLN A 99 -2.45 -6.73 -9.19
C GLN A 99 -1.00 -6.27 -9.44
N ASP A 100 -0.78 -5.02 -9.80
CA ASP A 100 0.57 -4.47 -10.03
C ASP A 100 1.34 -4.21 -8.73
N TYR A 101 0.64 -4.16 -7.59
CA TYR A 101 1.24 -3.86 -6.29
C TYR A 101 1.66 -5.12 -5.55
N ASP A 102 2.87 -5.08 -4.99
CA ASP A 102 3.42 -6.16 -4.17
C ASP A 102 3.04 -6.02 -2.70
N VAL A 103 2.96 -4.78 -2.22
CA VAL A 103 2.61 -4.43 -0.85
C VAL A 103 1.46 -3.44 -0.85
N ILE A 104 0.45 -3.71 -0.03
CA ILE A 104 -0.72 -2.84 0.10
C ILE A 104 -0.89 -2.50 1.58
N TYR A 105 -0.75 -1.22 1.89
CA TYR A 105 -1.13 -0.66 3.18
C TYR A 105 -2.56 -0.15 3.10
N VAL A 106 -3.36 -0.45 4.10
CA VAL A 106 -4.73 0.05 4.22
C VAL A 106 -4.84 0.86 5.51
N GLY A 107 -5.00 2.17 5.37
CA GLY A 107 -5.14 3.10 6.48
C GLY A 107 -6.60 3.48 6.72
N PHE A 108 -7.00 3.54 7.99
CA PHE A 108 -8.37 3.91 8.37
C PHE A 108 -8.42 4.46 9.80
N PRO A 109 -9.41 5.30 10.13
CA PRO A 109 -9.68 5.68 11.50
C PRO A 109 -10.32 4.51 12.25
N ILE A 110 -10.05 4.41 13.54
CA ILE A 110 -10.70 3.40 14.38
C ILE A 110 -12.08 3.92 14.81
N TRP A 111 -13.13 3.24 14.35
CA TRP A 111 -14.51 3.49 14.76
C TRP A 111 -15.02 2.32 15.60
N TRP A 112 -15.53 2.60 16.79
CA TRP A 112 -16.02 1.56 17.71
C TRP A 112 -15.07 0.35 17.82
N TYR A 113 -13.78 0.63 18.05
CA TYR A 113 -12.71 -0.36 18.24
C TYR A 113 -12.38 -1.24 17.01
N THR A 114 -12.88 -0.90 15.83
CA THR A 114 -12.62 -1.64 14.60
C THR A 114 -12.50 -0.70 13.39
N CYS A 115 -12.34 -1.25 12.19
CA CYS A 115 -12.36 -0.45 10.97
C CYS A 115 -13.79 -0.05 10.58
N PRO A 116 -13.96 1.11 9.94
CA PRO A 116 -15.22 1.46 9.32
C PRO A 116 -15.63 0.46 8.25
N THR A 117 -16.93 0.21 8.09
CA THR A 117 -17.44 -0.78 7.13
C THR A 117 -17.13 -0.46 5.67
N ILE A 118 -16.79 0.79 5.34
CA ILE A 118 -16.28 1.16 4.01
C ILE A 118 -14.96 0.43 3.67
N ILE A 119 -14.16 0.05 4.67
CA ILE A 119 -12.96 -0.75 4.47
C ILE A 119 -13.33 -2.16 4.00
N ASN A 120 -14.41 -2.74 4.53
CA ASN A 120 -14.93 -4.02 4.03
C ASN A 120 -15.35 -3.91 2.56
N THR A 121 -16.02 -2.82 2.19
CA THR A 121 -16.35 -2.54 0.79
C THR A 121 -15.09 -2.54 -0.09
N PHE A 122 -14.04 -1.86 0.34
CA PHE A 122 -12.78 -1.82 -0.39
C PHE A 122 -12.12 -3.19 -0.49
N MET A 123 -12.01 -3.92 0.62
CA MET A 123 -11.38 -5.24 0.66
C MET A 123 -12.11 -6.28 -0.20
N GLU A 124 -13.43 -6.21 -0.26
CA GLU A 124 -14.25 -7.12 -1.06
C GLU A 124 -14.26 -6.77 -2.57
N ALA A 125 -13.83 -5.55 -2.91
CA ALA A 125 -13.81 -5.09 -4.30
C ALA A 125 -12.66 -5.68 -5.13
N TYR A 126 -11.63 -6.27 -4.49
CA TYR A 126 -10.42 -6.75 -5.14
C TYR A 126 -10.04 -8.17 -4.70
N ASP A 127 -9.29 -8.86 -5.54
CA ASP A 127 -8.67 -10.14 -5.19
C ASP A 127 -7.26 -9.92 -4.64
N PHE A 128 -7.05 -10.29 -3.38
CA PHE A 128 -5.78 -10.19 -2.68
C PHE A 128 -5.04 -11.54 -2.58
N LYS A 129 -5.48 -12.58 -3.28
CA LYS A 129 -4.84 -13.90 -3.26
C LYS A 129 -3.38 -13.81 -3.71
N GLY A 130 -2.52 -14.60 -3.06
CA GLY A 130 -1.09 -14.67 -3.37
C GLY A 130 -0.26 -13.52 -2.84
N ARG A 131 -0.81 -12.68 -1.96
CA ARG A 131 -0.09 -11.60 -1.28
C ARG A 131 0.20 -11.98 0.16
N PRO A 132 1.41 -11.67 0.65
CA PRO A 132 1.73 -11.90 2.06
C PRO A 132 0.92 -11.03 3.00
#